data_154d4f3b453d45d5ca3bb5b9b62530f2
#
_entry.id   154d4f3b453d45d5ca3bb5b9b62530f2
#
_cell.length_a   1.000
_cell.length_b   1.000
_cell.length_c   1.000
_cell.angle_alpha   90.00
_cell.angle_beta   90.00
_cell.angle_gamma   90.00
#
_symmetry.space_group_name_H-M   'P 1'
#
loop_
_entity.id
_entity.type
_entity.pdbx_description
1 polymer ?
#
loop_
_entity_poly.entity_id
_entity_poly.type
_entity_poly.pdbx_seq_one_letter_code
_entity_poly.pdbx_strand_id
1 'polypeptide(L)'
;MKILVLNYEYPPVGGGGGQASADVSEGLAALGHEVKVLTARIPGLPAVETRSGVEIRRVYTGRKSRFRASFPVMLAYLVLAFLPGLKVIRTWKPDVIHVHFAVPTGVLGMVLSALTGVPYVLTVHLGDVPGGVPEKTGGWFRAVYPF
;
A
#
# COMPACT_ATOMS: atom_id res chain seq x y z
N MET A 1 -3.03 -9.95 -16.58
CA MET A 1 -2.93 -8.51 -16.28
C MET A 1 -1.71 -8.23 -15.41
N LYS A 2 -1.18 -7.01 -15.48
CA LYS A 2 -0.13 -6.50 -14.60
C LYS A 2 -0.78 -5.64 -13.51
N ILE A 3 -0.61 -6.00 -12.26
CA ILE A 3 -1.28 -5.36 -11.12
C ILE A 3 -0.22 -4.79 -10.17
N LEU A 4 -0.22 -3.47 -10.01
CA LEU A 4 0.61 -2.80 -8.99
C LEU A 4 -0.20 -2.64 -7.71
N VAL A 5 0.17 -3.34 -6.66
CA VAL A 5 -0.45 -3.22 -5.34
C VAL A 5 0.31 -2.18 -4.51
N LEU A 6 -0.41 -1.20 -4.00
CA LEU A 6 0.11 -0.21 -3.05
C LEU A 6 -0.47 -0.49 -1.68
N ASN A 7 0.39 -0.76 -0.72
CA ASN A 7 0.00 -0.95 0.66
C ASN A 7 1.19 -0.64 1.59
N TYR A 8 1.01 0.27 2.55
CA TYR A 8 2.06 0.58 3.54
C TYR A 8 2.26 -0.54 4.59
N GLU A 9 1.39 -1.54 4.59
CA GLU A 9 1.45 -2.75 5.41
C GLU A 9 1.40 -3.99 4.53
N TYR A 10 2.45 -4.80 4.57
CA TYR A 10 2.52 -6.09 3.88
C TYR A 10 3.35 -7.06 4.70
N PRO A 11 2.94 -8.32 4.88
CA PRO A 11 3.64 -9.25 5.76
C PRO A 11 5.15 -9.34 5.52
N PRO A 12 5.93 -9.43 6.61
CA PRO A 12 5.55 -9.60 8.00
C PRO A 12 5.21 -8.28 8.73
N VAL A 13 4.92 -7.20 8.01
CA VAL A 13 4.61 -5.87 8.52
C VAL A 13 3.11 -5.63 8.42
N GLY A 14 2.50 -5.15 9.50
CA GLY A 14 1.08 -4.84 9.57
C GLY A 14 0.25 -5.90 10.30
N GLY A 15 -1.04 -5.66 10.32
CA GLY A 15 -2.06 -6.52 10.91
C GLY A 15 -2.95 -7.17 9.84
N GLY A 16 -4.25 -7.29 10.15
CA GLY A 16 -5.24 -7.95 9.28
C GLY A 16 -5.33 -7.35 7.87
N GLY A 17 -5.24 -6.02 7.74
CA GLY A 17 -5.26 -5.38 6.42
C GLY A 17 -4.03 -5.69 5.56
N GLY A 18 -2.85 -5.84 6.20
CA GLY A 18 -1.64 -6.30 5.53
C GLY A 18 -1.78 -7.75 5.07
N GLN A 19 -2.32 -8.64 5.92
CA GLN A 19 -2.55 -10.04 5.58
C GLN A 19 -3.59 -10.17 4.45
N ALA A 20 -4.70 -9.47 4.52
CA ALA A 20 -5.71 -9.48 3.45
C ALA A 20 -5.14 -9.03 2.10
N SER A 21 -4.26 -8.01 2.11
CA SER A 21 -3.55 -7.58 0.91
C SER A 21 -2.62 -8.66 0.34
N ALA A 22 -1.95 -9.42 1.22
CA ALA A 22 -1.10 -10.53 0.79
C ALA A 22 -1.93 -11.67 0.18
N ASP A 23 -2.99 -12.08 0.86
CA ASP A 23 -3.87 -13.16 0.39
C ASP A 23 -4.46 -12.85 -0.99
N VAL A 24 -4.92 -11.59 -1.19
CA VAL A 24 -5.42 -11.13 -2.49
C VAL A 24 -4.30 -11.12 -3.54
N SER A 25 -3.12 -10.60 -3.21
CA SER A 25 -1.99 -10.52 -4.14
C SER A 25 -1.50 -11.90 -4.57
N GLU A 26 -1.36 -12.82 -3.63
CA GLU A 26 -0.94 -14.21 -3.89
C GLU A 26 -2.02 -14.97 -4.66
N GLY A 27 -3.30 -14.75 -4.35
CA GLY A 27 -4.43 -15.32 -5.11
C GLY A 27 -4.44 -14.83 -6.57
N LEU A 28 -4.22 -13.54 -6.82
CA LEU A 28 -4.13 -12.99 -8.16
C LEU A 28 -2.92 -13.56 -8.93
N ALA A 29 -1.77 -13.72 -8.28
CA ALA A 29 -0.60 -14.35 -8.88
C ALA A 29 -0.86 -15.83 -9.23
N ALA A 30 -1.56 -16.57 -8.38
CA ALA A 30 -1.95 -17.96 -8.63
C ALA A 30 -2.93 -18.08 -9.81
N LEU A 31 -3.73 -17.04 -10.08
CA LEU A 31 -4.59 -16.95 -11.27
C LEU A 31 -3.84 -16.54 -12.55
N GLY A 32 -2.52 -16.40 -12.50
CA GLY A 32 -1.70 -16.10 -13.67
C GLY A 32 -1.50 -14.60 -13.94
N HIS A 33 -1.85 -13.72 -13.00
CA HIS A 33 -1.55 -12.30 -13.11
C HIS A 33 -0.12 -11.99 -12.65
N GLU A 34 0.51 -11.00 -13.28
CA GLU A 34 1.78 -10.46 -12.80
C GLU A 34 1.48 -9.45 -11.69
N VAL A 35 1.97 -9.70 -10.48
CA VAL A 35 1.68 -8.86 -9.31
C VAL A 35 2.97 -8.31 -8.72
N LYS A 36 3.04 -6.98 -8.57
CA LYS A 36 4.09 -6.29 -7.83
C LYS A 36 3.48 -5.50 -6.69
N VAL A 37 4.09 -5.61 -5.52
CA VAL A 37 3.68 -4.90 -4.30
C VAL A 37 4.73 -3.84 -3.96
N LEU A 38 4.29 -2.62 -3.67
CA LEU A 38 5.12 -1.55 -3.13
C LEU A 38 4.68 -1.27 -1.69
N THR A 39 5.56 -1.54 -0.73
CA THR A 39 5.23 -1.48 0.70
C THR A 39 6.33 -0.84 1.54
N ALA A 40 6.05 -0.61 2.83
CA ALA A 40 7.05 -0.09 3.76
C ALA A 40 8.04 -1.18 4.20
N ARG A 41 9.29 -0.77 4.42
CA ARG A 41 10.39 -1.61 4.92
C ARG A 41 10.60 -1.41 6.41
N ILE A 42 10.85 -2.50 7.12
CA ILE A 42 11.44 -2.47 8.47
C ILE A 42 12.85 -3.07 8.44
N PRO A 43 13.70 -2.78 9.45
CA PRO A 43 15.02 -3.39 9.55
C PRO A 43 14.96 -4.92 9.49
N GLY A 44 15.94 -5.53 8.83
CA GLY A 44 16.03 -6.99 8.67
C GLY A 44 15.27 -7.56 7.47
N LEU A 45 14.40 -6.79 6.80
CA LEU A 45 13.75 -7.24 5.58
C LEU A 45 14.51 -6.82 4.32
N PRO A 46 14.54 -7.66 3.27
CA PRO A 46 15.13 -7.31 1.99
C PRO A 46 14.35 -6.17 1.32
N ALA A 47 15.04 -5.39 0.49
CA ALA A 47 14.40 -4.32 -0.28
C ALA A 47 13.50 -4.87 -1.39
N VAL A 48 13.88 -6.01 -1.96
CA VAL A 48 13.10 -6.73 -2.98
C VAL A 48 13.15 -8.22 -2.68
N GLU A 49 12.03 -8.88 -2.76
CA GLU A 49 11.91 -10.34 -2.71
C GLU A 49 10.74 -10.81 -3.57
N THR A 50 10.75 -12.08 -3.93
CA THR A 50 9.59 -12.74 -4.57
C THR A 50 9.06 -13.82 -3.63
N ARG A 51 7.75 -13.79 -3.36
CA ARG A 51 7.08 -14.77 -2.53
C ARG A 51 5.73 -15.13 -3.16
N SER A 52 5.44 -16.42 -3.29
CA SER A 52 4.18 -16.94 -3.88
C SER A 52 3.84 -16.30 -5.23
N GLY A 53 4.84 -16.06 -6.09
CA GLY A 53 4.65 -15.41 -7.39
C GLY A 53 4.51 -13.89 -7.37
N VAL A 54 4.53 -13.26 -6.19
CA VAL A 54 4.41 -11.82 -6.00
C VAL A 54 5.79 -11.19 -5.81
N GLU A 55 6.14 -10.18 -6.61
CA GLU A 55 7.34 -9.36 -6.41
C GLU A 55 7.04 -8.26 -5.38
N ILE A 56 7.72 -8.31 -4.25
CA ILE A 56 7.52 -7.37 -3.14
C ILE A 56 8.70 -6.40 -3.10
N ARG A 57 8.41 -5.11 -3.29
CA ARG A 57 9.37 -4.00 -3.19
C ARG A 57 9.10 -3.20 -1.95
N ARG A 58 10.11 -3.00 -1.12
CA ARG A 58 10.01 -2.29 0.16
C ARG A 58 10.78 -0.99 0.15
N VAL A 59 10.09 0.07 0.55
CA VAL A 59 10.64 1.43 0.69
C VAL A 59 10.99 1.68 2.15
N TYR A 60 12.17 2.18 2.41
CA TYR A 60 12.58 2.58 3.76
C TYR A 60 11.82 3.84 4.19
N THR A 61 11.10 3.75 5.29
CA THR A 61 10.25 4.84 5.80
C THR A 61 10.57 5.22 7.24
N GLY A 62 11.66 4.67 7.78
CA GLY A 62 11.96 4.82 9.21
C GLY A 62 11.08 3.96 10.13
N ARG A 63 10.20 3.12 9.57
CA ARG A 63 9.35 2.21 10.35
C ARG A 63 10.20 1.18 11.09
N LYS A 64 9.99 1.06 12.40
CA LYS A 64 10.69 0.09 13.26
C LYS A 64 9.76 -1.00 13.78
N SER A 65 8.47 -0.70 13.89
CA SER A 65 7.47 -1.63 14.44
C SER A 65 6.73 -2.38 13.34
N ARG A 66 6.51 -3.68 13.58
CA ARG A 66 5.69 -4.52 12.67
C ARG A 66 4.21 -4.13 12.67
N PHE A 67 3.66 -3.82 13.85
CA PHE A 67 2.20 -3.68 14.03
C PHE A 67 1.73 -2.23 14.17
N ARG A 68 2.65 -1.28 14.43
CA ARG A 68 2.28 0.12 14.62
C ARG A 68 3.01 0.99 13.60
N ALA A 69 2.24 1.87 12.97
CA ALA A 69 2.76 2.94 12.15
C ALA A 69 2.30 4.27 12.77
N SER A 70 3.25 5.14 13.10
CA SER A 70 2.96 6.50 13.52
C SER A 70 2.63 7.36 12.29
N PHE A 71 1.94 8.47 12.49
CA PHE A 71 1.61 9.40 11.41
C PHE A 71 2.84 9.86 10.59
N PRO A 72 3.99 10.23 11.21
CA PRO A 72 5.19 10.57 10.44
C PRO A 72 5.69 9.42 9.54
N VAL A 73 5.57 8.17 9.98
CA VAL A 73 5.95 7.00 9.18
C VAL A 73 5.00 6.80 8.00
N MET A 74 3.70 7.05 8.19
CA MET A 74 2.71 7.01 7.11
C MET A 74 2.98 8.10 6.07
N LEU A 75 3.28 9.32 6.52
CA LEU A 75 3.66 10.43 5.65
C LEU A 75 4.98 10.14 4.91
N ALA A 76 5.98 9.58 5.62
CA ALA A 76 7.24 9.16 5.01
C ALA A 76 7.01 8.11 3.91
N TYR A 77 6.09 7.15 4.12
CA TYR A 77 5.73 6.19 3.07
C TYR A 77 5.15 6.90 1.84
N LEU A 78 4.21 7.82 2.02
CA LEU A 78 3.59 8.55 0.93
C LEU A 78 4.62 9.28 0.07
N VAL A 79 5.56 9.97 0.71
CA VAL A 79 6.61 10.75 0.01
C VAL A 79 7.66 9.84 -0.63
N LEU A 80 8.17 8.87 0.13
CA LEU A 80 9.30 8.04 -0.30
C LEU A 80 8.90 6.92 -1.27
N ALA A 81 7.63 6.48 -1.26
CA ALA A 81 7.11 5.53 -2.22
C ALA A 81 6.67 6.17 -3.55
N PHE A 82 6.55 7.49 -3.62
CA PHE A 82 6.11 8.18 -4.83
C PHE A 82 7.03 7.93 -6.03
N LEU A 83 8.32 8.23 -5.91
CA LEU A 83 9.27 8.04 -7.01
C LEU A 83 9.45 6.56 -7.40
N PRO A 84 9.61 5.62 -6.46
CA PRO A 84 9.61 4.19 -6.77
C PRO A 84 8.33 3.73 -7.47
N GLY A 85 7.16 4.18 -6.99
CA GLY A 85 5.87 3.87 -7.61
C GLY A 85 5.78 4.38 -9.05
N LEU A 86 6.13 5.64 -9.26
CA LEU A 86 6.17 6.25 -10.59
C LEU A 86 7.14 5.52 -11.53
N LYS A 87 8.32 5.13 -11.02
CA LYS A 87 9.30 4.34 -11.78
C LYS A 87 8.71 2.99 -12.19
N VAL A 88 8.10 2.25 -11.27
CA VAL A 88 7.46 0.96 -11.58
C VAL A 88 6.39 1.14 -12.63
N ILE A 89 5.51 2.13 -12.51
CA ILE A 89 4.44 2.37 -13.49
C ILE A 89 5.02 2.66 -14.88
N ARG A 90 6.03 3.52 -14.99
CA ARG A 90 6.63 3.90 -16.27
C ARG A 90 7.41 2.78 -16.94
N THR A 91 8.09 1.93 -16.16
CA THR A 91 8.95 0.88 -16.71
C THR A 91 8.23 -0.45 -16.91
N TRP A 92 7.32 -0.79 -16.01
CA TRP A 92 6.61 -2.09 -16.04
C TRP A 92 5.20 -1.99 -16.64
N LYS A 93 4.60 -0.78 -16.65
CA LYS A 93 3.30 -0.47 -17.27
C LYS A 93 2.19 -1.38 -16.75
N PRO A 94 1.79 -1.25 -15.46
CA PRO A 94 0.67 -2.00 -14.92
C PRO A 94 -0.64 -1.59 -15.60
N ASP A 95 -1.58 -2.53 -15.69
CA ASP A 95 -2.92 -2.30 -16.21
C ASP A 95 -3.82 -1.61 -15.18
N VAL A 96 -3.53 -1.83 -13.89
CA VAL A 96 -4.29 -1.28 -12.76
C VAL A 96 -3.41 -1.12 -11.53
N ILE A 97 -3.72 -0.12 -10.72
CA ILE A 97 -3.15 0.09 -9.38
C ILE A 97 -4.20 -0.36 -8.36
N HIS A 98 -3.89 -1.40 -7.58
CA HIS A 98 -4.74 -1.83 -6.48
C HIS A 98 -4.22 -1.26 -5.17
N VAL A 99 -5.01 -0.41 -4.55
CA VAL A 99 -4.64 0.34 -3.35
C VAL A 99 -5.36 -0.24 -2.13
N HIS A 100 -4.61 -0.51 -1.07
CA HIS A 100 -5.15 -0.88 0.22
C HIS A 100 -4.94 0.25 1.23
N PHE A 101 -5.96 0.56 2.00
CA PHE A 101 -6.11 1.69 2.91
C PHE A 101 -6.28 3.05 2.21
N ALA A 102 -7.30 3.78 2.65
CA ALA A 102 -7.57 5.12 2.12
C ALA A 102 -6.45 6.11 2.48
N VAL A 103 -5.91 6.03 3.70
CA VAL A 103 -4.80 6.86 4.19
C VAL A 103 -3.71 5.96 4.79
N PRO A 104 -2.45 6.11 4.41
CA PRO A 104 -1.86 7.08 3.46
C PRO A 104 -1.91 6.64 2.01
N THR A 105 -2.16 5.36 1.76
CA THR A 105 -1.89 4.70 0.47
C THR A 105 -2.85 5.18 -0.62
N GLY A 106 -4.11 5.46 -0.28
CA GLY A 106 -5.11 5.97 -1.22
C GLY A 106 -4.69 7.29 -1.87
N VAL A 107 -4.11 8.19 -1.08
CA VAL A 107 -3.57 9.46 -1.60
C VAL A 107 -2.46 9.21 -2.62
N LEU A 108 -1.54 8.28 -2.32
CA LEU A 108 -0.46 7.90 -3.24
C LEU A 108 -1.03 7.31 -4.54
N GLY A 109 -2.00 6.39 -4.44
CA GLY A 109 -2.64 5.77 -5.60
C GLY A 109 -3.37 6.78 -6.48
N MET A 110 -4.12 7.69 -5.87
CA MET A 110 -4.81 8.78 -6.57
C MET A 110 -3.83 9.67 -7.35
N VAL A 111 -2.75 10.10 -6.71
CA VAL A 111 -1.74 10.97 -7.36
C VAL A 111 -1.04 10.23 -8.49
N LEU A 112 -0.60 8.99 -8.28
CA LEU A 112 0.04 8.20 -9.32
C LEU A 112 -0.90 7.92 -10.50
N SER A 113 -2.16 7.59 -10.24
CA SER A 113 -3.19 7.41 -11.27
C SER A 113 -3.40 8.69 -12.09
N ALA A 114 -3.56 9.84 -11.41
CA ALA A 114 -3.75 11.13 -12.08
C ALA A 114 -2.57 11.52 -12.99
N LEU A 115 -1.33 11.21 -12.56
CA LEU A 115 -0.12 11.55 -13.32
C LEU A 115 0.18 10.57 -14.47
N THR A 116 -0.32 9.35 -14.41
CA THR A 116 0.06 8.30 -15.36
C THR A 116 -1.08 7.80 -16.24
N GLY A 117 -2.33 8.13 -15.88
CA GLY A 117 -3.52 7.63 -16.54
C GLY A 117 -3.86 6.17 -16.22
N VAL A 118 -3.07 5.48 -15.39
CA VAL A 118 -3.37 4.10 -14.98
C VAL A 118 -4.52 4.12 -13.98
N PRO A 119 -5.62 3.39 -14.23
CA PRO A 119 -6.75 3.36 -13.30
C PRO A 119 -6.37 2.73 -11.97
N TYR A 120 -7.04 3.13 -10.88
CA TYR A 120 -6.84 2.51 -9.59
C TYR A 120 -8.15 2.03 -8.96
N VAL A 121 -8.03 0.99 -8.14
CA VAL A 121 -9.10 0.45 -7.29
C VAL A 121 -8.66 0.59 -5.84
N LEU A 122 -9.54 1.07 -4.98
CA LEU A 122 -9.28 1.25 -3.55
C LEU A 122 -10.06 0.22 -2.74
N THR A 123 -9.34 -0.55 -1.95
CA THR A 123 -9.90 -1.41 -0.89
C THR A 123 -9.73 -0.72 0.46
N VAL A 124 -10.83 -0.33 1.08
CA VAL A 124 -10.86 0.23 2.43
C VAL A 124 -10.85 -0.90 3.46
N HIS A 125 -10.19 -0.67 4.59
CA HIS A 125 -10.13 -1.59 5.71
C HIS A 125 -10.82 -0.97 6.94
N LEU A 126 -11.09 -1.78 7.96
CA LEU A 126 -11.81 -1.32 9.17
C LEU A 126 -11.17 -0.07 9.81
N GLY A 127 -9.84 0.06 9.72
CA GLY A 127 -9.12 1.24 10.20
C GLY A 127 -9.39 2.53 9.45
N ASP A 128 -9.98 2.44 8.24
CA ASP A 128 -10.36 3.59 7.41
C ASP A 128 -11.83 4.01 7.63
N VAL A 129 -12.62 3.16 8.28
CA VAL A 129 -14.05 3.42 8.48
C VAL A 129 -14.24 4.28 9.72
N PRO A 130 -14.90 5.47 9.62
CA PRO A 130 -15.21 6.29 10.78
C PRO A 130 -15.98 5.49 11.84
N GLY A 131 -15.47 5.48 13.07
CA GLY A 131 -16.05 4.69 14.17
C GLY A 131 -15.62 3.23 14.23
N GLY A 132 -14.98 2.68 13.19
CA GLY A 132 -14.48 1.30 13.17
C GLY A 132 -13.33 1.06 14.16
N VAL A 133 -12.47 2.06 14.34
CA VAL A 133 -11.41 2.10 15.35
C VAL A 133 -11.42 3.46 16.02
N PRO A 134 -12.13 3.65 17.15
CA PRO A 134 -12.32 4.95 17.79
C PRO A 134 -11.04 5.72 18.09
N GLU A 135 -9.96 4.98 18.44
CA GLU A 135 -8.65 5.57 18.76
C GLU A 135 -7.95 6.19 17.53
N LYS A 136 -8.28 5.74 16.32
CA LYS A 136 -7.70 6.25 15.07
C LYS A 136 -8.58 7.30 14.40
N THR A 137 -9.87 7.31 14.66
CA THR A 137 -10.85 8.18 14.00
C THR A 137 -11.11 9.50 14.72
N GLY A 138 -10.33 9.83 15.76
CA GLY A 138 -10.40 11.09 16.48
C GLY A 138 -9.84 12.29 15.71
N GLY A 139 -10.55 13.40 15.72
CA GLY A 139 -10.08 14.74 15.36
C GLY A 139 -9.78 14.96 13.87
N TRP A 140 -8.58 14.72 13.40
CA TRP A 140 -8.15 15.06 12.05
C TRP A 140 -8.75 14.15 10.95
N PHE A 141 -9.15 12.93 11.27
CA PHE A 141 -9.86 12.05 10.34
C PHE A 141 -11.17 12.68 9.84
N ARG A 142 -11.84 13.48 10.68
CA ARG A 142 -13.03 14.25 10.27
C ARG A 142 -12.73 15.33 9.23
N ALA A 143 -11.49 15.82 9.17
CA ALA A 143 -11.08 16.82 8.18
C ALA A 143 -10.70 16.19 6.84
N VAL A 144 -10.27 14.92 6.83
CA VAL A 144 -9.85 14.19 5.63
C VAL A 144 -11.02 13.44 4.98
N TYR A 145 -12.05 13.08 5.75
CA TYR A 145 -13.28 12.46 5.26
C TYR A 145 -14.47 13.40 5.49
N PRO A 146 -14.76 14.28 4.55
CA PRO A 146 -15.91 15.20 4.64
C PRO A 146 -17.26 14.53 4.34
N PHE A 147 -17.34 13.21 4.30
CA PHE A 147 -18.54 12.42 4.01
C PHE A 147 -19.10 11.72 5.22
#